data_74304e95a4fc34ffcce8c511a15e2879
#
_entry.id   74304e95a4fc34ffcce8c511a15e2879
#
_cell.length_a   1.000
_cell.length_b   1.000
_cell.length_c   1.000
_cell.angle_alpha   90.00
_cell.angle_beta   90.00
_cell.angle_gamma   90.00
#
_symmetry.space_group_name_H-M   'P 1'
#
loop_
_entity.id
_entity.type
_entity.pdbx_description
1 polymer ?
#
loop_
_entity_poly.entity_id
_entity_poly.type
_entity_poly.pdbx_seq_one_letter_code
_entity_poly.pdbx_strand_id
1 'polypeptide(L)'
;MFKDNFSNNEQWRYVADDVMGGVSTGYVEYQIIEEDIIAVLKGNVSTENNGGFIQIRRDLKDINLENANSVKIVAKGNSQKYYIFLRTTGTILPWQYYASEFTVNEIFNEFVLPIKDFEKSGFLLAKKINPKKITSIGIVAFGRDHLAELYVKEIKFTK
;
A
#
# COMPACT_ATOMS: atom_id res chain seq x y z
N MET A 1 -3.36 4.83 18.21
CA MET A 1 -3.49 3.83 17.15
C MET A 1 -2.34 3.99 16.17
N PHE A 2 -2.08 2.99 15.33
CA PHE A 2 -0.92 2.97 14.42
C PHE A 2 -0.85 4.21 13.52
N LYS A 3 0.35 4.80 13.48
CA LYS A 3 0.69 5.92 12.62
C LYS A 3 2.14 5.76 12.18
N ASP A 4 2.41 5.92 10.89
CA ASP A 4 3.76 5.82 10.34
C ASP A 4 4.08 7.04 9.50
N ASN A 5 5.16 7.74 9.86
CA ASN A 5 5.68 8.90 9.13
C ASN A 5 7.05 8.60 8.50
N PHE A 6 7.39 7.31 8.38
CA PHE A 6 8.62 6.83 7.76
C PHE A 6 9.90 7.19 8.51
N SER A 7 9.81 7.60 9.77
CA SER A 7 10.99 7.85 10.60
C SER A 7 11.78 6.57 10.88
N ASN A 8 11.11 5.42 10.86
CA ASN A 8 11.73 4.10 10.96
C ASN A 8 11.45 3.31 9.68
N ASN A 9 12.01 3.81 8.56
CA ASN A 9 11.68 3.29 7.23
C ASN A 9 12.25 1.90 6.92
N GLU A 10 13.17 1.39 7.73
CA GLU A 10 13.67 0.03 7.61
C GLU A 10 12.58 -1.04 7.85
N GLN A 11 11.45 -0.66 8.44
CA GLN A 11 10.30 -1.53 8.62
C GLN A 11 9.51 -1.73 7.33
N TRP A 12 9.77 -0.90 6.32
CA TRP A 12 9.17 -1.01 5.00
C TRP A 12 10.13 -1.71 4.05
N ARG A 13 9.61 -2.61 3.23
CA ARG A 13 10.41 -3.28 2.21
C ARG A 13 9.78 -3.12 0.83
N TYR A 14 10.62 -2.97 -0.17
CA TYR A 14 10.20 -2.95 -1.57
C TYR A 14 9.93 -4.39 -2.03
N VAL A 15 8.78 -4.61 -2.66
CA VAL A 15 8.40 -5.90 -3.25
C VAL A 15 7.81 -5.62 -4.63
N ALA A 16 8.24 -6.37 -5.62
CA ALA A 16 7.73 -6.25 -6.98
C ALA A 16 7.30 -7.62 -7.52
N ASP A 17 6.72 -7.59 -8.72
CA ASP A 17 6.18 -8.78 -9.37
C ASP A 17 7.23 -9.76 -9.89
N ASP A 18 8.53 -9.44 -9.78
CA ASP A 18 9.62 -10.37 -10.10
C ASP A 18 9.56 -11.66 -9.26
N VAL A 19 8.99 -11.58 -8.05
CA VAL A 19 8.72 -12.76 -7.21
C VAL A 19 7.78 -13.76 -7.89
N MET A 20 7.05 -13.33 -8.92
CA MET A 20 6.09 -14.13 -9.70
C MET A 20 6.53 -14.29 -11.15
N GLY A 21 7.75 -13.88 -11.50
CA GLY A 21 8.25 -13.90 -12.87
C GLY A 21 7.87 -12.68 -13.69
N GLY A 22 7.28 -11.65 -13.09
CA GLY A 22 6.97 -10.37 -13.75
C GLY A 22 8.20 -9.54 -14.04
N VAL A 23 8.02 -8.48 -14.82
CA VAL A 23 9.13 -7.66 -15.32
C VAL A 23 9.03 -6.18 -14.92
N SER A 24 8.15 -5.85 -13.98
CA SER A 24 8.11 -4.49 -13.42
C SER A 24 9.42 -4.15 -12.73
N THR A 25 9.86 -2.89 -12.88
CA THR A 25 11.08 -2.39 -12.25
C THR A 25 10.78 -1.15 -11.44
N GLY A 26 11.50 -0.97 -10.36
CA GLY A 26 11.31 0.20 -9.54
C GLY A 26 12.14 0.19 -8.28
N TYR A 27 11.87 1.15 -7.42
CA TYR A 27 12.58 1.29 -6.16
C TYR A 27 11.79 2.19 -5.22
N VAL A 28 12.17 2.16 -3.94
CA VAL A 28 11.74 3.11 -2.94
C VAL A 28 12.94 3.90 -2.45
N GLU A 29 12.77 5.20 -2.26
CA GLU A 29 13.74 6.05 -1.59
C GLU A 29 13.02 6.93 -0.57
N TYR A 30 13.78 7.48 0.39
CA TYR A 30 13.24 8.33 1.43
C TYR A 30 13.94 9.68 1.35
N GLN A 31 13.15 10.74 1.14
CA GLN A 31 13.63 12.11 0.99
C GLN A 31 13.21 12.93 2.20
N ILE A 32 14.06 13.87 2.61
CA ILE A 32 13.72 14.82 3.66
C ILE A 32 13.31 16.11 2.98
N ILE A 33 12.05 16.51 3.15
CA ILE A 33 11.48 17.74 2.60
C ILE A 33 10.83 18.51 3.75
N GLU A 34 11.33 19.70 4.06
CA GLU A 34 10.79 20.55 5.12
C GLU A 34 10.61 19.80 6.46
N GLU A 35 11.63 19.08 6.89
CA GLU A 35 11.65 18.29 8.13
C GLU A 35 10.80 17.01 8.09
N ASP A 36 10.02 16.76 7.05
CA ASP A 36 9.28 15.53 6.89
C ASP A 36 10.08 14.52 6.07
N ILE A 37 9.93 13.25 6.44
CA ILE A 37 10.48 12.15 5.65
C ILE A 37 9.39 11.70 4.69
N ILE A 38 9.71 11.70 3.40
CA ILE A 38 8.77 11.33 2.33
C ILE A 38 9.23 10.02 1.73
N ALA A 39 8.36 9.01 1.75
CA ALA A 39 8.60 7.77 1.03
C ALA A 39 8.26 7.99 -0.45
N VAL A 40 9.19 7.67 -1.35
CA VAL A 40 9.02 7.86 -2.78
C VAL A 40 9.08 6.50 -3.47
N LEU A 41 7.98 6.07 -4.04
CA LEU A 41 7.87 4.84 -4.82
C LEU A 41 7.86 5.20 -6.29
N LYS A 42 8.90 4.77 -7.02
CA LYS A 42 9.03 5.04 -8.45
C LYS A 42 9.31 3.76 -9.21
N GLY A 43 8.80 3.68 -10.42
CA GLY A 43 9.12 2.57 -11.29
C GLY A 43 8.24 2.46 -12.51
N ASN A 44 8.51 1.43 -13.28
CA ASN A 44 7.76 1.09 -14.47
C ASN A 44 6.98 -0.20 -14.20
N VAL A 45 5.66 -0.06 -14.07
CA VAL A 45 4.78 -1.22 -13.85
C VAL A 45 4.45 -1.82 -15.21
N SER A 46 4.70 -3.13 -15.34
CA SER A 46 4.41 -3.90 -16.55
C SER A 46 3.55 -5.11 -16.20
N THR A 47 2.52 -5.33 -16.99
CA THR A 47 1.63 -6.49 -16.85
C THR A 47 2.14 -7.74 -17.57
N GLU A 48 3.28 -7.68 -18.25
CA GLU A 48 3.90 -8.83 -18.89
C GLU A 48 4.16 -9.97 -17.88
N ASN A 49 4.10 -11.20 -18.37
CA ASN A 49 4.36 -12.41 -17.58
C ASN A 49 3.45 -12.55 -16.36
N ASN A 50 2.20 -12.06 -16.47
CA ASN A 50 1.23 -12.07 -15.38
C ASN A 50 1.67 -11.24 -14.16
N GLY A 51 2.56 -10.28 -14.37
CA GLY A 51 3.00 -9.32 -13.37
C GLY A 51 2.01 -8.16 -13.25
N GLY A 52 2.48 -7.03 -12.81
CA GLY A 52 1.72 -5.79 -12.80
C GLY A 52 1.70 -5.05 -11.48
N PHE A 53 2.76 -5.17 -10.66
CA PHE A 53 2.84 -4.34 -9.45
C PHE A 53 4.27 -4.04 -9.00
N ILE A 54 4.39 -2.89 -8.34
CA ILE A 54 5.49 -2.57 -7.42
C ILE A 54 4.87 -2.03 -6.14
N GLN A 55 5.46 -2.31 -4.99
CA GLN A 55 4.92 -1.86 -3.72
C GLN A 55 6.00 -1.72 -2.65
N ILE A 56 5.65 -0.97 -1.59
CA ILE A 56 6.33 -1.09 -0.30
C ILE A 56 5.35 -1.69 0.69
N ARG A 57 5.85 -2.57 1.56
CA ARG A 57 5.03 -3.32 2.51
C ARG A 57 5.61 -3.25 3.91
N ARG A 58 4.73 -3.12 4.89
CA ARG A 58 5.08 -3.18 6.30
C ARG A 58 4.28 -4.26 7.03
N ASP A 59 4.97 -5.03 7.86
CA ASP A 59 4.37 -6.02 8.75
C ASP A 59 3.71 -5.29 9.94
N LEU A 60 2.50 -5.70 10.30
CA LEU A 60 1.72 -5.12 11.39
C LEU A 60 1.33 -6.14 12.46
N LYS A 61 1.98 -7.31 12.50
CA LYS A 61 1.59 -8.39 13.41
C LYS A 61 1.62 -7.99 14.88
N ASP A 62 2.51 -7.07 15.25
CA ASP A 62 2.68 -6.63 16.65
C ASP A 62 1.89 -5.36 16.95
N ILE A 63 1.01 -4.93 16.05
CA ILE A 63 0.21 -3.71 16.20
C ILE A 63 -1.24 -4.09 16.52
N ASN A 64 -1.80 -3.45 17.56
CA ASN A 64 -3.21 -3.64 17.88
C ASN A 64 -4.07 -2.69 17.05
N LEU A 65 -4.88 -3.26 16.16
CA LEU A 65 -5.77 -2.51 15.26
C LEU A 65 -7.25 -2.79 15.55
N GLU A 66 -7.58 -3.32 16.70
CA GLU A 66 -8.92 -3.81 17.03
C GLU A 66 -10.03 -2.78 16.76
N ASN A 67 -9.78 -1.51 17.02
CA ASN A 67 -10.78 -0.45 16.86
C ASN A 67 -10.60 0.38 15.59
N ALA A 68 -9.79 -0.09 14.65
CA ALA A 68 -9.56 0.63 13.41
C ALA A 68 -10.77 0.58 12.48
N ASN A 69 -11.15 1.71 11.89
CA ASN A 69 -12.23 1.83 10.93
C ASN A 69 -11.76 2.28 9.55
N SER A 70 -10.65 2.98 9.49
CA SER A 70 -10.16 3.56 8.23
C SER A 70 -8.65 3.56 8.16
N VAL A 71 -8.13 3.53 6.94
CA VAL A 71 -6.74 3.86 6.62
C VAL A 71 -6.74 5.29 6.09
N LYS A 72 -5.85 6.13 6.62
CA LYS A 72 -5.61 7.48 6.08
C LYS A 72 -4.21 7.54 5.52
N ILE A 73 -4.07 8.11 4.33
CA ILE A 73 -2.78 8.29 3.68
C ILE A 73 -2.66 9.72 3.16
N VAL A 74 -1.53 10.36 3.42
CA VAL A 74 -1.20 11.69 2.88
C VAL A 74 -0.20 11.49 1.76
N ALA A 75 -0.61 11.81 0.53
CA ALA A 75 0.17 11.47 -0.65
C ALA A 75 -0.02 12.46 -1.79
N LYS A 76 0.96 12.50 -2.69
CA LYS A 76 0.91 13.19 -3.98
C LYS A 76 1.61 12.34 -5.03
N GLY A 77 1.48 12.71 -6.29
CA GLY A 77 2.16 12.01 -7.36
C GLY A 77 1.75 12.47 -8.75
N ASN A 78 1.86 11.56 -9.70
CA ASN A 78 1.78 11.82 -11.13
C ASN A 78 0.37 11.62 -11.72
N SER A 79 -0.67 11.92 -10.97
CA SER A 79 -2.07 11.85 -11.41
C SER A 79 -2.52 10.43 -11.78
N GLN A 80 -1.86 9.42 -11.20
CA GLN A 80 -2.21 8.03 -11.38
C GLN A 80 -3.00 7.50 -10.18
N LYS A 81 -3.63 6.37 -10.39
CA LYS A 81 -4.33 5.60 -9.35
C LYS A 81 -3.35 4.68 -8.65
N TYR A 82 -3.41 4.67 -7.33
CA TYR A 82 -2.63 3.77 -6.48
C TYR A 82 -3.55 3.05 -5.51
N TYR A 83 -3.00 2.08 -4.79
CA TYR A 83 -3.80 1.20 -3.93
C TYR A 83 -3.16 1.04 -2.56
N ILE A 84 -4.00 0.82 -1.57
CA ILE A 84 -3.58 0.24 -0.30
C ILE A 84 -4.02 -1.22 -0.31
N PHE A 85 -3.09 -2.13 -0.05
CA PHE A 85 -3.36 -3.55 0.14
C PHE A 85 -3.29 -3.88 1.63
N LEU A 86 -4.32 -4.55 2.12
CA LEU A 86 -4.33 -5.11 3.48
C LEU A 86 -4.31 -6.63 3.37
N ARG A 87 -3.47 -7.25 4.19
CA ARG A 87 -3.46 -8.70 4.35
C ARG A 87 -3.86 -9.03 5.77
N THR A 88 -4.46 -10.19 5.94
CA THR A 88 -4.97 -10.66 7.24
C THR A 88 -4.49 -12.07 7.51
N THR A 89 -4.80 -12.59 8.68
CA THR A 89 -4.53 -14.00 8.99
C THR A 89 -5.26 -14.97 8.05
N GLY A 90 -6.30 -14.50 7.36
CA GLY A 90 -7.03 -15.29 6.37
C GLY A 90 -6.45 -15.23 4.94
N THR A 91 -5.51 -14.33 4.66
CA THR A 91 -4.85 -14.24 3.35
C THR A 91 -3.61 -15.12 3.35
N ILE A 92 -3.78 -16.41 3.13
CA ILE A 92 -2.72 -17.42 3.24
C ILE A 92 -1.81 -17.42 2.02
N LEU A 93 -2.38 -17.21 0.83
CA LEU A 93 -1.67 -17.30 -0.45
C LEU A 93 -1.13 -15.93 -0.86
N PRO A 94 0.02 -15.86 -1.57
CA PRO A 94 0.66 -14.57 -1.92
C PRO A 94 -0.22 -13.63 -2.73
N TRP A 95 -1.15 -14.14 -3.52
CA TRP A 95 -2.06 -13.33 -4.36
C TRP A 95 -3.37 -12.97 -3.67
N GLN A 96 -3.51 -13.29 -2.39
CA GLN A 96 -4.70 -12.93 -1.60
C GLN A 96 -4.47 -11.64 -0.85
N TYR A 97 -5.38 -10.70 -1.00
CA TYR A 97 -5.32 -9.38 -0.34
C TYR A 97 -6.67 -8.70 -0.39
N TYR A 98 -6.79 -7.58 0.31
CA TYR A 98 -7.90 -6.65 0.20
C TYR A 98 -7.35 -5.32 -0.28
N ALA A 99 -8.04 -4.66 -1.19
CA ALA A 99 -7.55 -3.46 -1.85
C ALA A 99 -8.55 -2.31 -1.81
N SER A 100 -8.04 -1.10 -1.67
CA SER A 100 -8.79 0.13 -1.88
C SER A 100 -7.93 1.10 -2.67
N GLU A 101 -8.55 1.86 -3.57
CA GLU A 101 -7.83 2.75 -4.48
C GLU A 101 -7.91 4.21 -4.06
N PHE A 102 -6.93 4.98 -4.47
CA PHE A 102 -6.94 6.44 -4.36
C PHE A 102 -6.19 7.02 -5.56
N THR A 103 -6.64 8.19 -6.02
CA THR A 103 -6.02 8.87 -7.17
C THR A 103 -5.35 10.14 -6.69
N VAL A 104 -4.04 10.24 -6.91
CA VAL A 104 -3.23 11.39 -6.48
C VAL A 104 -3.19 12.47 -7.54
N ASN A 105 -2.81 13.68 -7.11
CA ASN A 105 -2.42 14.77 -8.01
C ASN A 105 -1.07 15.34 -7.55
N GLU A 106 -0.68 16.48 -8.08
CA GLU A 106 0.65 17.05 -7.84
C GLU A 106 0.85 17.66 -6.45
N ILE A 107 -0.22 17.80 -5.65
CA ILE A 107 -0.14 18.32 -4.29
C ILE A 107 -0.52 17.24 -3.28
N PHE A 108 0.02 17.34 -2.05
CA PHE A 108 -0.35 16.43 -0.99
C PHE A 108 -1.82 16.60 -0.61
N ASN A 109 -2.54 15.47 -0.59
CA ASN A 109 -3.90 15.37 -0.10
C ASN A 109 -4.00 14.23 0.90
N GLU A 110 -4.96 14.33 1.81
CA GLU A 110 -5.30 13.22 2.70
C GLU A 110 -6.42 12.40 2.07
N PHE A 111 -6.21 11.11 1.98
CA PHE A 111 -7.21 10.15 1.50
C PHE A 111 -7.66 9.30 2.67
N VAL A 112 -8.97 9.15 2.82
CA VAL A 112 -9.58 8.33 3.87
C VAL A 112 -10.19 7.12 3.20
N LEU A 113 -9.70 5.93 3.56
CA LEU A 113 -10.12 4.66 2.97
C LEU A 113 -10.78 3.81 4.06
N PRO A 114 -12.13 3.79 4.12
CA PRO A 114 -12.81 2.96 5.11
C PRO A 114 -12.49 1.48 4.91
N ILE A 115 -12.16 0.78 5.99
CA ILE A 115 -11.82 -0.63 5.91
C ILE A 115 -12.97 -1.45 5.32
N LYS A 116 -14.20 -1.08 5.62
CA LYS A 116 -15.39 -1.76 5.08
C LYS A 116 -15.51 -1.69 3.56
N ASP A 117 -14.81 -0.74 2.91
CA ASP A 117 -14.88 -0.53 1.47
C ASP A 117 -13.74 -1.23 0.73
N PHE A 118 -12.81 -1.88 1.44
CA PHE A 118 -11.77 -2.68 0.82
C PHE A 118 -12.37 -3.91 0.15
N GLU A 119 -11.95 -4.17 -1.07
CA GLU A 119 -12.43 -5.29 -1.88
C GLU A 119 -11.46 -6.46 -1.82
N LYS A 120 -11.98 -7.66 -1.60
CA LYS A 120 -11.18 -8.88 -1.58
C LYS A 120 -10.71 -9.26 -2.98
N SER A 121 -9.51 -9.82 -3.08
CA SER A 121 -8.92 -10.23 -4.35
C SER A 121 -9.52 -11.53 -4.92
N GLY A 122 -10.19 -12.32 -4.10
CA GLY A 122 -10.77 -13.60 -4.54
C GLY A 122 -11.96 -14.02 -3.69
N PHE A 123 -12.78 -14.91 -4.25
CA PHE A 123 -14.04 -15.32 -3.65
C PHE A 123 -13.87 -16.20 -2.40
N LEU A 124 -12.68 -16.78 -2.19
CA LEU A 124 -12.40 -17.61 -1.01
C LEU A 124 -12.14 -16.78 0.26
N LEU A 125 -11.93 -15.47 0.11
CA LEU A 125 -11.69 -14.59 1.25
C LEU A 125 -12.99 -14.16 1.89
N ALA A 126 -12.96 -13.92 3.20
CA ALA A 126 -14.09 -13.34 3.92
C ALA A 126 -14.42 -11.96 3.34
N LYS A 127 -15.71 -11.66 3.22
CA LYS A 127 -16.18 -10.39 2.66
C LYS A 127 -15.76 -9.19 3.52
N LYS A 128 -15.77 -9.37 4.84
CA LYS A 128 -15.43 -8.30 5.80
C LYS A 128 -14.07 -8.55 6.43
N ILE A 129 -13.28 -7.48 6.54
CA ILE A 129 -12.03 -7.51 7.28
C ILE A 129 -12.32 -7.34 8.77
N ASN A 130 -11.77 -8.25 9.57
CA ASN A 130 -11.67 -8.03 11.00
C ASN A 130 -10.36 -7.28 11.26
N PRO A 131 -10.40 -5.99 11.70
CA PRO A 131 -9.18 -5.20 11.86
C PRO A 131 -8.15 -5.84 12.78
N LYS A 132 -8.60 -6.56 13.79
CA LYS A 132 -7.72 -7.28 14.71
C LYS A 132 -6.84 -8.32 14.02
N LYS A 133 -7.26 -8.80 12.85
CA LYS A 133 -6.56 -9.84 12.10
C LYS A 133 -5.66 -9.31 11.00
N ILE A 134 -5.56 -7.99 10.83
CA ILE A 134 -4.68 -7.39 9.82
C ILE A 134 -3.23 -7.68 10.18
N THR A 135 -2.47 -8.22 9.22
CA THR A 135 -1.08 -8.63 9.42
C THR A 135 -0.08 -7.78 8.64
N SER A 136 -0.50 -7.10 7.58
CA SER A 136 0.38 -6.22 6.83
C SER A 136 -0.39 -5.16 6.05
N ILE A 137 0.32 -4.09 5.69
CA ILE A 137 -0.18 -3.03 4.82
C ILE A 137 0.82 -2.80 3.69
N GLY A 138 0.31 -2.64 2.48
CA GLY A 138 1.11 -2.30 1.30
C GLY A 138 0.62 -1.03 0.65
N ILE A 139 1.57 -0.24 0.12
CA ILE A 139 1.31 0.92 -0.72
C ILE A 139 1.73 0.50 -2.12
N VAL A 140 0.82 0.49 -3.09
CA VAL A 140 0.94 -0.33 -4.30
C VAL A 140 0.60 0.46 -5.55
N ALA A 141 1.47 0.32 -6.57
CA ALA A 141 1.16 0.66 -7.95
C ALA A 141 0.84 -0.65 -8.67
N PHE A 142 -0.33 -0.77 -9.28
CA PHE A 142 -0.88 -2.08 -9.61
C PHE A 142 -1.85 -2.04 -10.79
N GLY A 143 -1.86 -3.13 -11.53
CA GLY A 143 -3.00 -3.54 -12.37
C GLY A 143 -3.00 -3.05 -13.80
N ARG A 144 -2.03 -2.23 -14.19
CA ARG A 144 -1.91 -1.73 -15.57
C ARG A 144 -0.48 -1.30 -15.85
N ASP A 145 -0.13 -1.19 -17.12
CA ASP A 145 1.15 -0.64 -17.55
C ASP A 145 1.16 0.87 -17.29
N HIS A 146 2.09 1.35 -16.49
CA HIS A 146 2.26 2.78 -16.22
C HIS A 146 3.57 3.08 -15.53
N LEU A 147 3.98 4.35 -15.59
CA LEU A 147 5.06 4.85 -14.76
C LEU A 147 4.48 5.24 -13.40
N ALA A 148 5.03 4.67 -12.35
CA ALA A 148 4.65 5.01 -10.99
C ALA A 148 5.56 6.10 -10.44
N GLU A 149 4.96 7.09 -9.80
CA GLU A 149 5.68 8.13 -9.06
C GLU A 149 4.76 8.62 -7.94
N LEU A 150 4.97 8.06 -6.75
CA LEU A 150 4.12 8.30 -5.59
C LEU A 150 4.97 8.77 -4.42
N TYR A 151 4.56 9.89 -3.82
CA TYR A 151 5.18 10.50 -2.66
C TYR A 151 4.22 10.37 -1.49
N VAL A 152 4.66 9.73 -0.41
CA VAL A 152 3.83 9.49 0.78
C VAL A 152 4.48 10.11 2.00
N LYS A 153 3.74 10.98 2.69
CA LYS A 153 4.18 11.66 3.90
C LYS A 153 3.82 10.89 5.16
N GLU A 154 2.64 10.29 5.18
CA GLU A 154 2.11 9.63 6.37
C GLU A 154 1.08 8.60 5.98
N ILE A 155 1.03 7.51 6.72
CA ILE A 155 -0.05 6.53 6.64
C ILE A 155 -0.41 6.11 8.06
N LYS A 156 -1.72 6.01 8.35
CA LYS A 156 -2.21 5.63 9.67
C LYS A 156 -3.54 4.91 9.60
N PHE A 157 -3.85 4.19 10.68
CA PHE A 157 -5.19 3.68 10.93
C PHE A 157 -5.89 4.63 11.90
N THR A 158 -7.19 4.80 11.71
CA THR A 158 -8.03 5.63 12.59
C THR A 158 -9.32 4.92 12.94
N LYS A 159 -9.94 5.36 14.02
CA LYS A 159 -11.29 4.95 14.40
C LYS A 159 -12.35 5.57 13.48
#